data_b1cb39e69c914ac4c0dd2be025ac1932
#
_entry.id   b1cb39e69c914ac4c0dd2be025ac1932
#
_cell.length_a   1.000
_cell.length_b   1.000
_cell.length_c   1.000
_cell.angle_alpha   90.00
_cell.angle_beta   90.00
_cell.angle_gamma   90.00
#
_symmetry.space_group_name_H-M   'P 1'
#
loop_
_entity.id
_entity.type
_entity.pdbx_description
1 polymer ?
#
loop_
_entity_poly.entity_id
_entity_poly.type
_entity_poly.pdbx_seq_one_letter_code
_entity_poly.pdbx_strand_id
1 'polypeptide(L)'
;RKRRGMYDEIVDRLNRISQFAPSTGVERGRRVLRNCGNPEKDLKIIHVAGTNGKGSTCAYIAQILQSNGYKTGLFTSPHLVDIRERIKINGQMISKSDFEEAYNAVENCRTHELAYFDYMLVMAMYYFKKQNVDYVVMETGLGGRLDATNAIENPVISVITTISLEHAAILGDTVEKIAAEKAGIIKLGIPVVCSGVVKEAARVIKSRAEEMESDCCVVDENTFELVQNTYGYIDFLIHNEYYKNDCFRLATNALYQMENASI
;
A
#
# COMPACT_ATOMS: atom_id res chain seq x y z
N ARG A 1 37.47 15.63 -0.91
CA ARG A 1 36.42 14.62 -0.68
C ARG A 1 35.39 15.26 0.24
N LYS A 2 34.14 15.57 -0.24
CA LYS A 2 33.03 15.98 0.63
C LYS A 2 32.83 14.86 1.67
N ARG A 3 32.79 15.21 2.96
CA ARG A 3 32.37 14.25 4.01
C ARG A 3 30.98 13.76 3.60
N ARG A 4 30.80 12.45 3.46
CA ARG A 4 29.48 11.83 3.31
C ARG A 4 28.65 12.22 4.53
N GLY A 5 27.41 12.66 4.29
CA GLY A 5 26.49 12.95 5.38
C GLY A 5 25.96 11.68 6.03
N MET A 6 25.45 11.77 7.23
CA MET A 6 24.85 10.65 7.99
C MET A 6 23.75 9.95 7.17
N TYR A 7 22.93 10.72 6.46
CA TYR A 7 21.92 10.19 5.54
C TYR A 7 22.51 9.22 4.50
N ASP A 8 23.60 9.61 3.83
CA ASP A 8 24.21 8.79 2.78
C ASP A 8 24.75 7.47 3.35
N GLU A 9 25.31 7.51 4.57
CA GLU A 9 25.78 6.31 5.27
C GLU A 9 24.63 5.36 5.64
N ILE A 10 23.50 5.90 6.10
CA ILE A 10 22.28 5.13 6.40
C ILE A 10 21.74 4.47 5.14
N VAL A 11 21.64 5.21 4.03
CA VAL A 11 21.17 4.67 2.74
C VAL A 11 22.08 3.56 2.25
N ASP A 12 23.42 3.75 2.30
CA ASP A 12 24.38 2.72 1.95
C ASP A 12 24.23 1.46 2.82
N ARG A 13 23.94 1.63 4.12
CA ARG A 13 23.71 0.51 5.04
C ARG A 13 22.43 -0.23 4.71
N LEU A 14 21.31 0.47 4.51
CA LEU A 14 20.03 -0.12 4.14
C LEU A 14 20.15 -0.91 2.81
N ASN A 15 20.84 -0.37 1.82
CA ASN A 15 21.03 -1.01 0.51
C ASN A 15 21.86 -2.31 0.58
N ARG A 16 22.63 -2.53 1.65
CA ARG A 16 23.37 -3.79 1.87
C ARG A 16 22.53 -4.87 2.57
N ILE A 17 21.38 -4.50 3.13
CA ILE A 17 20.46 -5.45 3.75
C ILE A 17 19.72 -6.20 2.65
N SER A 18 19.59 -7.52 2.81
CA SER A 18 18.83 -8.34 1.87
C SER A 18 17.38 -7.84 1.77
N GLN A 19 16.91 -7.67 0.54
CA GLN A 19 15.50 -7.33 0.28
C GLN A 19 14.57 -8.51 0.60
N PHE A 20 15.09 -9.73 0.52
CA PHE A 20 14.36 -10.96 0.80
C PHE A 20 14.99 -11.66 2.00
N ALA A 21 14.27 -11.69 3.11
CA ALA A 21 14.65 -12.50 4.25
C ALA A 21 13.87 -13.82 4.25
N PRO A 22 14.49 -14.93 4.70
CA PRO A 22 13.92 -16.28 4.59
C PRO A 22 12.77 -16.56 5.56
N SER A 23 12.37 -15.63 6.42
CA SER A 23 11.30 -15.83 7.40
C SER A 23 10.15 -14.85 7.18
N THR A 24 8.96 -15.21 7.68
CA THR A 24 7.74 -14.43 7.55
C THR A 24 7.92 -12.99 8.04
N GLY A 25 7.77 -12.03 7.14
CA GLY A 25 7.90 -10.60 7.43
C GLY A 25 6.91 -10.11 8.49
N VAL A 26 5.73 -10.74 8.57
CA VAL A 26 4.66 -10.40 9.52
C VAL A 26 5.12 -10.47 10.98
N GLU A 27 5.72 -11.58 11.41
CA GLU A 27 6.14 -11.74 12.81
C GLU A 27 7.30 -10.83 13.17
N ARG A 28 8.24 -10.63 12.24
CA ARG A 28 9.32 -9.65 12.45
C ARG A 28 8.75 -8.24 12.53
N GLY A 29 7.86 -7.88 11.61
CA GLY A 29 7.17 -6.59 11.60
C GLY A 29 6.43 -6.33 12.92
N ARG A 30 5.61 -7.29 13.38
CA ARG A 30 4.90 -7.18 14.67
C ARG A 30 5.83 -6.98 15.84
N ARG A 31 6.93 -7.73 15.89
CA ARG A 31 7.90 -7.64 16.99
C ARG A 31 8.57 -6.27 17.04
N VAL A 32 9.05 -5.77 15.91
CA VAL A 32 9.71 -4.47 15.89
C VAL A 32 8.73 -3.33 16.14
N LEU A 33 7.52 -3.36 15.57
CA LEU A 33 6.46 -2.38 15.86
C LEU A 33 6.16 -2.33 17.36
N ARG A 34 6.01 -3.49 18.00
CA ARG A 34 5.79 -3.59 19.45
C ARG A 34 6.93 -2.97 20.25
N ASN A 35 8.16 -3.28 19.89
CA ASN A 35 9.34 -2.75 20.57
C ASN A 35 9.46 -1.22 20.41
N CYS A 36 9.01 -0.69 19.26
CA CYS A 36 8.96 0.75 18.99
C CYS A 36 7.70 1.44 19.54
N GLY A 37 6.94 0.77 20.40
CA GLY A 37 5.77 1.36 21.07
C GLY A 37 4.50 1.34 20.23
N ASN A 38 4.37 0.42 19.26
CA ASN A 38 3.23 0.25 18.36
C ASN A 38 2.78 1.56 17.69
N PRO A 39 3.64 2.22 16.93
CA PRO A 39 3.29 3.51 16.31
C PRO A 39 2.09 3.42 15.37
N GLU A 40 1.84 2.25 14.79
CA GLU A 40 0.75 1.98 13.85
C GLU A 40 -0.65 2.02 14.48
N LYS A 41 -0.77 1.78 15.80
CA LYS A 41 -2.08 1.66 16.47
C LYS A 41 -2.87 2.96 16.54
N ASP A 42 -2.19 4.09 16.47
CA ASP A 42 -2.80 5.42 16.50
C ASP A 42 -3.11 5.95 15.09
N LEU A 43 -2.81 5.16 14.05
CA LEU A 43 -2.95 5.57 12.65
C LEU A 43 -4.17 4.90 12.00
N LYS A 44 -4.92 5.68 11.21
CA LYS A 44 -5.99 5.16 10.35
C LYS A 44 -5.37 4.70 9.03
N ILE A 45 -5.18 3.40 8.88
CA ILE A 45 -4.43 2.82 7.77
C ILE A 45 -5.36 2.23 6.71
N ILE A 46 -5.18 2.62 5.46
CA ILE A 46 -5.78 2.01 4.27
C ILE A 46 -4.73 1.08 3.69
N HIS A 47 -4.99 -0.23 3.70
CA HIS A 47 -4.02 -1.25 3.32
C HIS A 47 -4.29 -1.76 1.92
N VAL A 48 -3.33 -1.59 1.01
CA VAL A 48 -3.50 -1.84 -0.43
C VAL A 48 -2.59 -2.97 -0.91
N ALA A 49 -3.20 -4.04 -1.42
CA ALA A 49 -2.51 -5.14 -2.10
C ALA A 49 -2.97 -5.25 -3.58
N GLY A 50 -2.31 -6.08 -4.35
CA GLY A 50 -2.64 -6.33 -5.76
C GLY A 50 -1.40 -6.72 -6.57
N THR A 51 -1.60 -7.11 -7.82
CA THR A 51 -0.49 -7.32 -8.76
C THR A 51 -0.14 -6.00 -9.44
N ASN A 52 -1.06 -5.45 -10.19
CA ASN A 52 -0.89 -4.19 -10.91
C ASN A 52 -1.78 -3.09 -10.29
N GLY A 53 -1.37 -1.84 -10.45
CA GLY A 53 -2.17 -0.69 -10.06
C GLY A 53 -2.05 -0.27 -8.58
N LYS A 54 -1.41 -1.05 -7.70
CA LYS A 54 -1.25 -0.69 -6.28
C LYS A 54 -0.81 0.75 -6.06
N GLY A 55 0.35 1.11 -6.60
CA GLY A 55 0.92 2.46 -6.45
C GLY A 55 0.02 3.56 -7.02
N SER A 56 -0.66 3.30 -8.16
CA SER A 56 -1.62 4.25 -8.76
C SER A 56 -2.85 4.43 -7.87
N THR A 57 -3.47 3.34 -7.42
CA THR A 57 -4.61 3.39 -6.50
C THR A 57 -4.22 4.06 -5.18
N CYS A 58 -3.05 3.75 -4.61
CA CYS A 58 -2.53 4.45 -3.44
C CYS A 58 -2.41 5.96 -3.67
N ALA A 59 -1.92 6.37 -4.85
CA ALA A 59 -1.78 7.78 -5.19
C ALA A 59 -3.14 8.48 -5.33
N TYR A 60 -4.13 7.83 -5.96
CA TYR A 60 -5.49 8.37 -6.05
C TYR A 60 -6.13 8.54 -4.67
N ILE A 61 -6.11 7.51 -3.83
CA ILE A 61 -6.66 7.56 -2.46
C ILE A 61 -5.97 8.67 -1.67
N ALA A 62 -4.64 8.75 -1.69
CA ALA A 62 -3.89 9.77 -0.97
C ALA A 62 -4.23 11.17 -1.45
N GLN A 63 -4.37 11.39 -2.76
CA GLN A 63 -4.72 12.67 -3.34
C GLN A 63 -6.16 13.08 -3.00
N ILE A 64 -7.11 12.14 -3.01
CA ILE A 64 -8.51 12.40 -2.62
C ILE A 64 -8.58 12.82 -1.15
N LEU A 65 -7.92 12.10 -0.26
CA LEU A 65 -7.87 12.45 1.16
C LEU A 65 -7.24 13.82 1.39
N GLN A 66 -6.11 14.09 0.72
CA GLN A 66 -5.44 15.39 0.80
C GLN A 66 -6.33 16.53 0.28
N SER A 67 -7.05 16.34 -0.83
CA SER A 67 -7.96 17.33 -1.40
C SER A 67 -9.16 17.62 -0.49
N ASN A 68 -9.49 16.70 0.40
CA ASN A 68 -10.51 16.87 1.45
C ASN A 68 -9.93 17.44 2.77
N GLY A 69 -8.70 17.90 2.77
CA GLY A 69 -8.08 18.59 3.90
C GLY A 69 -7.39 17.69 4.91
N TYR A 70 -7.32 16.36 4.67
CA TYR A 70 -6.63 15.43 5.58
C TYR A 70 -5.12 15.44 5.35
N LYS A 71 -4.36 15.44 6.44
CA LYS A 71 -2.92 15.20 6.40
C LYS A 71 -2.67 13.72 6.18
N THR A 72 -2.21 13.36 4.97
CA THR A 72 -2.17 11.99 4.50
C THR A 72 -0.73 11.49 4.34
N GLY A 73 -0.40 10.41 5.05
CA GLY A 73 0.81 9.63 4.85
C GLY A 73 0.64 8.66 3.68
N LEU A 74 1.69 8.48 2.90
CA LEU A 74 1.73 7.54 1.79
C LEU A 74 3.00 6.69 1.88
N PHE A 75 2.83 5.37 1.98
CA PHE A 75 3.91 4.39 1.94
C PHE A 75 3.78 3.53 0.69
N THR A 76 4.77 3.60 -0.20
CA THR A 76 4.78 2.89 -1.50
C THR A 76 6.11 2.22 -1.79
N SER A 77 6.12 1.25 -2.71
CA SER A 77 7.32 0.54 -3.16
C SER A 77 7.19 0.01 -4.59
N PRO A 78 8.30 -0.12 -5.33
CA PRO A 78 9.64 0.40 -5.01
C PRO A 78 9.76 1.91 -5.23
N HIS A 79 10.90 2.51 -4.90
CA HIS A 79 11.27 3.87 -5.33
C HIS A 79 11.94 3.81 -6.71
N LEU A 80 11.93 4.94 -7.42
CA LEU A 80 12.56 5.07 -8.73
C LEU A 80 14.00 5.63 -8.63
N VAL A 81 14.20 6.68 -7.86
CA VAL A 81 15.46 7.41 -7.76
C VAL A 81 15.94 7.55 -6.33
N ASP A 82 15.05 8.00 -5.44
CA ASP A 82 15.38 8.32 -4.04
C ASP A 82 14.57 7.44 -3.09
N ILE A 83 15.26 6.78 -2.15
CA ILE A 83 14.63 5.92 -1.14
C ILE A 83 13.50 6.62 -0.37
N ARG A 84 13.55 7.94 -0.21
CA ARG A 84 12.55 8.76 0.46
C ARG A 84 11.22 8.85 -0.29
N GLU A 85 11.20 8.48 -1.58
CA GLU A 85 9.95 8.37 -2.36
C GLU A 85 8.96 7.40 -1.73
N ARG A 86 9.47 6.43 -0.94
CA ARG A 86 8.65 5.42 -0.26
C ARG A 86 7.84 5.98 0.90
N ILE A 87 8.20 7.16 1.42
CA ILE A 87 7.59 7.76 2.62
C ILE A 87 7.27 9.22 2.30
N LYS A 88 5.99 9.51 2.10
CA LYS A 88 5.52 10.87 1.77
C LYS A 88 4.42 11.31 2.72
N ILE A 89 4.31 12.62 2.95
CA ILE A 89 3.15 13.26 3.58
C ILE A 89 2.69 14.36 2.65
N ASN A 90 1.42 14.35 2.28
CA ASN A 90 0.81 15.32 1.36
C ASN A 90 1.66 15.54 0.10
N GLY A 91 2.12 14.42 -0.52
CA GLY A 91 2.94 14.42 -1.72
C GLY A 91 4.42 14.78 -1.52
N GLN A 92 4.82 15.26 -0.34
CA GLN A 92 6.21 15.62 -0.04
C GLN A 92 6.96 14.44 0.56
N MET A 93 8.12 14.12 -0.01
CA MET A 93 9.01 13.10 0.55
C MET A 93 9.48 13.48 1.95
N ILE A 94 9.65 12.49 2.82
CA ILE A 94 10.34 12.65 4.12
C ILE A 94 11.66 13.41 3.95
N SER A 95 11.96 14.36 4.82
CA SER A 95 13.24 15.07 4.79
C SER A 95 14.40 14.13 5.13
N LYS A 96 15.63 14.48 4.73
CA LYS A 96 16.81 13.68 5.09
C LYS A 96 16.99 13.61 6.61
N SER A 97 16.75 14.70 7.32
CA SER A 97 16.84 14.75 8.79
C SER A 97 15.78 13.88 9.48
N ASP A 98 14.52 13.90 9.00
CA ASP A 98 13.48 13.03 9.56
C ASP A 98 13.72 11.56 9.21
N PHE A 99 14.32 11.28 8.04
CA PHE A 99 14.72 9.93 7.65
C PHE A 99 15.82 9.38 8.58
N GLU A 100 16.83 10.19 8.87
CA GLU A 100 17.88 9.86 9.84
C GLU A 100 17.31 9.60 11.23
N GLU A 101 16.39 10.47 11.68
CA GLU A 101 15.74 10.32 12.99
C GLU A 101 14.88 9.04 13.04
N ALA A 102 14.07 8.78 12.03
CA ALA A 102 13.25 7.56 11.95
C ALA A 102 14.12 6.29 11.95
N TYR A 103 15.22 6.30 11.19
CA TYR A 103 16.19 5.21 11.19
C TYR A 103 16.77 4.97 12.59
N ASN A 104 17.24 6.03 13.26
CA ASN A 104 17.82 5.92 14.61
C ASN A 104 16.78 5.44 15.63
N ALA A 105 15.52 5.86 15.51
CA ALA A 105 14.45 5.37 16.36
C ALA A 105 14.27 3.84 16.22
N VAL A 106 14.30 3.31 14.99
CA VAL A 106 14.23 1.87 14.71
C VAL A 106 15.46 1.15 15.28
N GLU A 107 16.67 1.68 15.06
CA GLU A 107 17.91 1.10 15.62
C GLU A 107 17.88 0.99 17.15
N ASN A 108 17.31 1.98 17.82
CA ASN A 108 17.22 2.01 19.28
C ASN A 108 16.19 1.02 19.85
N CYS A 109 15.17 0.65 19.10
CA CYS A 109 14.11 -0.23 19.59
C CYS A 109 14.17 -1.66 19.03
N ARG A 110 14.91 -1.92 17.95
CA ARG A 110 15.05 -3.27 17.42
C ARG A 110 15.85 -4.18 18.34
N THR A 111 15.42 -5.42 18.47
CA THR A 111 16.08 -6.46 19.28
C THR A 111 16.63 -7.61 18.43
N HIS A 112 16.49 -7.53 17.10
CA HIS A 112 16.91 -8.54 16.14
C HIS A 112 17.22 -7.89 14.80
N GLU A 113 17.81 -8.66 13.89
CA GLU A 113 18.06 -8.20 12.53
C GLU A 113 16.74 -8.04 11.76
N LEU A 114 16.64 -6.95 11.01
CA LEU A 114 15.49 -6.61 10.17
C LEU A 114 15.86 -6.76 8.69
N ALA A 115 14.91 -7.17 7.87
CA ALA A 115 15.02 -7.05 6.43
C ALA A 115 14.87 -5.58 6.01
N TYR A 116 15.33 -5.27 4.80
CA TYR A 116 15.22 -3.92 4.24
C TYR A 116 13.79 -3.35 4.33
N PHE A 117 12.80 -4.15 3.96
CA PHE A 117 11.40 -3.72 3.94
C PHE A 117 10.84 -3.51 5.36
N ASP A 118 11.28 -4.30 6.34
CA ASP A 118 10.89 -4.11 7.74
C ASP A 118 11.35 -2.73 8.26
N TYR A 119 12.60 -2.31 7.95
CA TYR A 119 13.09 -0.97 8.28
C TYR A 119 12.20 0.11 7.68
N MET A 120 11.93 0.02 6.37
CA MET A 120 11.14 1.04 5.67
C MET A 120 9.74 1.16 6.25
N LEU A 121 9.08 0.04 6.55
CA LEU A 121 7.76 0.02 7.17
C LEU A 121 7.76 0.72 8.54
N VAL A 122 8.65 0.31 9.44
CA VAL A 122 8.65 0.83 10.81
C VAL A 122 9.07 2.29 10.86
N MET A 123 10.06 2.68 10.04
CA MET A 123 10.43 4.09 9.86
C MET A 123 9.24 4.94 9.38
N ALA A 124 8.46 4.42 8.42
CA ALA A 124 7.26 5.11 7.94
C ALA A 124 6.21 5.26 9.05
N MET A 125 5.89 4.20 9.79
CA MET A 125 4.92 4.24 10.89
C MET A 125 5.36 5.20 11.99
N TYR A 126 6.64 5.17 12.38
CA TYR A 126 7.22 6.12 13.34
C TYR A 126 7.04 7.57 12.86
N TYR A 127 7.44 7.85 11.62
CA TYR A 127 7.37 9.21 11.04
C TYR A 127 5.92 9.70 10.94
N PHE A 128 5.01 8.88 10.44
CA PHE A 128 3.60 9.26 10.31
C PHE A 128 2.94 9.55 11.66
N LYS A 129 3.22 8.74 12.68
CA LYS A 129 2.75 8.99 14.05
C LYS A 129 3.32 10.31 14.59
N LYS A 130 4.64 10.52 14.47
CA LYS A 130 5.31 11.75 14.92
C LYS A 130 4.73 12.99 14.26
N GLN A 131 4.37 12.88 12.99
CA GLN A 131 3.81 13.97 12.20
C GLN A 131 2.29 14.15 12.38
N ASN A 132 1.62 13.32 13.19
CA ASN A 132 0.19 13.34 13.43
C ASN A 132 -0.61 13.37 12.12
N VAL A 133 -0.36 12.41 11.23
CA VAL A 133 -1.17 12.26 10.01
C VAL A 133 -2.56 11.75 10.35
N ASP A 134 -3.58 12.19 9.57
CA ASP A 134 -4.96 11.75 9.77
C ASP A 134 -5.20 10.35 9.21
N TYR A 135 -4.60 10.07 8.04
CA TYR A 135 -4.69 8.78 7.33
C TYR A 135 -3.33 8.36 6.80
N VAL A 136 -3.14 7.06 6.68
CA VAL A 136 -2.00 6.45 5.99
C VAL A 136 -2.52 5.54 4.88
N VAL A 137 -2.06 5.75 3.66
CA VAL A 137 -2.25 4.81 2.55
C VAL A 137 -0.99 3.97 2.43
N MET A 138 -1.13 2.66 2.58
CA MET A 138 0.00 1.75 2.71
C MET A 138 -0.06 0.64 1.67
N GLU A 139 0.92 0.61 0.77
CA GLU A 139 1.10 -0.42 -0.25
C GLU A 139 1.84 -1.63 0.32
N THR A 140 1.37 -2.86 0.01
CA THR A 140 2.14 -4.09 0.27
C THR A 140 3.40 -4.17 -0.59
N GLY A 141 4.46 -4.76 -0.07
CA GLY A 141 5.67 -4.99 -0.85
C GLY A 141 5.50 -6.16 -1.83
N LEU A 142 5.16 -7.33 -1.33
CA LEU A 142 4.98 -8.55 -2.11
C LEU A 142 3.88 -9.44 -1.53
N GLY A 143 2.96 -9.87 -2.40
CA GLY A 143 1.86 -10.74 -1.97
C GLY A 143 0.85 -10.00 -1.09
N GLY A 144 0.72 -10.42 0.15
CA GLY A 144 -0.18 -9.84 1.16
C GLY A 144 -0.08 -10.59 2.48
N ARG A 145 -0.50 -11.85 2.52
CA ARG A 145 -0.61 -12.68 3.75
C ARG A 145 0.68 -12.72 4.58
N LEU A 146 1.83 -12.84 3.92
CA LEU A 146 3.15 -12.92 4.55
C LEU A 146 3.97 -11.63 4.41
N ASP A 147 3.41 -10.59 3.81
CA ASP A 147 4.07 -9.30 3.69
C ASP A 147 4.25 -8.62 5.06
N ALA A 148 5.35 -7.89 5.24
CA ALA A 148 5.61 -7.20 6.51
C ALA A 148 4.51 -6.19 6.87
N THR A 149 3.87 -5.55 5.88
CA THR A 149 2.75 -4.63 6.11
C THR A 149 1.54 -5.32 6.72
N ASN A 150 1.41 -6.65 6.57
CA ASN A 150 0.33 -7.42 7.19
C ASN A 150 0.51 -7.60 8.71
N ALA A 151 1.58 -7.06 9.29
CA ALA A 151 1.73 -6.86 10.72
C ALA A 151 0.71 -5.87 11.29
N ILE A 152 0.14 -4.99 10.45
CA ILE A 152 -0.96 -4.10 10.79
C ILE A 152 -2.24 -4.93 10.99
N GLU A 153 -2.79 -4.87 12.20
CA GLU A 153 -3.91 -5.74 12.59
C GLU A 153 -5.27 -5.10 12.33
N ASN A 154 -5.37 -3.78 12.43
CA ASN A 154 -6.63 -3.04 12.35
C ASN A 154 -6.57 -1.90 11.32
N PRO A 155 -6.46 -2.18 10.01
CA PRO A 155 -6.66 -1.15 9.00
C PRO A 155 -8.11 -0.66 9.03
N VAL A 156 -8.36 0.54 8.53
CA VAL A 156 -9.76 1.04 8.41
C VAL A 156 -10.47 0.42 7.21
N ILE A 157 -9.70 0.01 6.20
CA ILE A 157 -10.18 -0.67 4.99
C ILE A 157 -9.02 -1.43 4.33
N SER A 158 -9.34 -2.56 3.70
CA SER A 158 -8.43 -3.28 2.80
C SER A 158 -8.81 -3.01 1.36
N VAL A 159 -7.82 -2.83 0.49
CA VAL A 159 -8.02 -2.60 -0.94
C VAL A 159 -7.20 -3.62 -1.73
N ILE A 160 -7.82 -4.30 -2.69
CA ILE A 160 -7.13 -5.28 -3.53
C ILE A 160 -7.33 -4.91 -5.00
N THR A 161 -6.28 -4.39 -5.62
CA THR A 161 -6.28 -3.99 -7.02
C THR A 161 -6.22 -5.20 -7.95
N THR A 162 -6.12 -4.97 -9.26
CA THR A 162 -6.08 -6.04 -10.27
C THR A 162 -5.06 -7.11 -9.96
N ILE A 163 -5.48 -8.37 -10.11
CA ILE A 163 -4.64 -9.56 -9.93
C ILE A 163 -4.32 -10.18 -11.28
N SER A 164 -3.05 -10.51 -11.48
CA SER A 164 -2.57 -11.28 -12.63
C SER A 164 -1.44 -12.22 -12.20
N LEU A 165 -1.01 -13.09 -13.08
CA LEU A 165 0.14 -13.96 -12.83
C LEU A 165 1.41 -13.13 -12.66
N GLU A 166 1.99 -13.20 -11.47
CA GLU A 166 3.28 -12.58 -11.13
C GLU A 166 3.97 -13.42 -10.06
N HIS A 167 5.30 -13.33 -10.00
CA HIS A 167 6.11 -14.00 -8.96
C HIS A 167 5.66 -15.45 -8.67
N ALA A 168 5.36 -16.21 -9.73
CA ALA A 168 4.76 -17.56 -9.63
C ALA A 168 5.55 -18.51 -8.74
N ALA A 169 6.88 -18.36 -8.67
CA ALA A 169 7.74 -19.16 -7.79
C ALA A 169 7.50 -18.89 -6.28
N ILE A 170 6.89 -17.78 -5.91
CA ILE A 170 6.69 -17.36 -4.51
C ILE A 170 5.20 -17.35 -4.15
N LEU A 171 4.34 -16.79 -5.01
CA LEU A 171 2.94 -16.55 -4.71
C LEU A 171 2.00 -17.66 -5.23
N GLY A 172 2.50 -18.54 -6.10
CA GLY A 172 1.74 -19.61 -6.74
C GLY A 172 1.58 -19.41 -8.24
N ASP A 173 1.27 -20.50 -8.90
CA ASP A 173 1.24 -20.65 -10.36
C ASP A 173 -0.16 -20.45 -10.98
N THR A 174 -1.15 -20.07 -10.16
CA THR A 174 -2.50 -19.73 -10.63
C THR A 174 -3.00 -18.41 -10.06
N VAL A 175 -3.94 -17.78 -10.76
CA VAL A 175 -4.56 -16.52 -10.34
C VAL A 175 -5.24 -16.66 -8.97
N GLU A 176 -5.87 -17.80 -8.72
CA GLU A 176 -6.55 -18.09 -7.45
C GLU A 176 -5.57 -18.16 -6.27
N LYS A 177 -4.40 -18.79 -6.45
CA LYS A 177 -3.37 -18.83 -5.40
C LYS A 177 -2.82 -17.45 -5.10
N ILE A 178 -2.54 -16.65 -6.14
CA ILE A 178 -2.08 -15.27 -5.97
C ILE A 178 -3.16 -14.42 -5.31
N ALA A 179 -4.43 -14.60 -5.69
CA ALA A 179 -5.57 -13.93 -5.06
C ALA A 179 -5.67 -14.28 -3.57
N ALA A 180 -5.49 -15.55 -3.20
CA ALA A 180 -5.51 -16.01 -1.81
C ALA A 180 -4.38 -15.37 -0.98
N GLU A 181 -3.17 -15.27 -1.52
CA GLU A 181 -2.05 -14.57 -0.85
C GLU A 181 -2.37 -13.08 -0.62
N LYS A 182 -2.97 -12.40 -1.61
CA LYS A 182 -3.32 -10.99 -1.48
C LYS A 182 -4.53 -10.79 -0.55
N ALA A 183 -5.53 -11.66 -0.62
CA ALA A 183 -6.70 -11.65 0.27
C ALA A 183 -6.32 -11.89 1.75
N GLY A 184 -5.11 -12.35 2.04
CA GLY A 184 -4.58 -12.45 3.39
C GLY A 184 -4.44 -11.12 4.14
N ILE A 185 -4.61 -9.97 3.49
CA ILE A 185 -4.67 -8.66 4.17
C ILE A 185 -6.06 -8.34 4.75
N ILE A 186 -7.11 -9.07 4.36
CA ILE A 186 -8.47 -8.88 4.86
C ILE A 186 -8.52 -9.27 6.33
N LYS A 187 -9.08 -8.40 7.17
CA LYS A 187 -9.18 -8.58 8.62
C LYS A 187 -10.64 -8.71 9.04
N LEU A 188 -10.86 -9.41 10.16
CA LEU A 188 -12.19 -9.66 10.69
C LEU A 188 -13.01 -8.37 10.85
N GLY A 189 -14.18 -8.31 10.22
CA GLY A 189 -15.11 -7.18 10.28
C GLY A 189 -14.62 -5.89 9.61
N ILE A 190 -13.47 -5.90 8.92
CA ILE A 190 -12.92 -4.73 8.22
C ILE A 190 -13.34 -4.77 6.75
N PRO A 191 -13.98 -3.72 6.21
CA PRO A 191 -14.45 -3.72 4.84
C PRO A 191 -13.30 -3.88 3.83
N VAL A 192 -13.61 -4.46 2.68
CA VAL A 192 -12.68 -4.61 1.56
C VAL A 192 -13.29 -4.09 0.25
N VAL A 193 -12.49 -3.36 -0.51
CA VAL A 193 -12.79 -3.02 -1.91
C VAL A 193 -11.84 -3.80 -2.80
N CYS A 194 -12.34 -4.42 -3.87
CA CYS A 194 -11.48 -5.18 -4.76
C CYS A 194 -11.85 -5.05 -6.23
N SER A 195 -10.85 -5.27 -7.10
CA SER A 195 -11.07 -5.43 -8.53
C SER A 195 -11.90 -6.68 -8.83
N GLY A 196 -12.92 -6.54 -9.66
CA GLY A 196 -13.76 -7.60 -10.18
C GLY A 196 -13.47 -7.98 -11.63
N VAL A 197 -12.50 -7.32 -12.26
CA VAL A 197 -12.16 -7.52 -13.69
C VAL A 197 -11.70 -8.95 -13.96
N VAL A 198 -10.92 -9.54 -13.04
CA VAL A 198 -10.53 -10.96 -13.10
C VAL A 198 -11.45 -11.76 -12.19
N LYS A 199 -12.44 -12.42 -12.80
CA LYS A 199 -13.56 -13.08 -12.07
C LYS A 199 -13.10 -14.20 -11.12
N GLU A 200 -12.05 -14.95 -11.49
CA GLU A 200 -11.46 -16.00 -10.67
C GLU A 200 -10.87 -15.42 -9.39
N ALA A 201 -10.14 -14.32 -9.51
CA ALA A 201 -9.57 -13.61 -8.36
C ALA A 201 -10.67 -13.02 -7.46
N ALA A 202 -11.67 -12.36 -8.06
CA ALA A 202 -12.78 -11.77 -7.32
C ALA A 202 -13.56 -12.80 -6.49
N ARG A 203 -13.75 -14.03 -7.01
CA ARG A 203 -14.39 -15.13 -6.26
C ARG A 203 -13.60 -15.50 -5.01
N VAL A 204 -12.28 -15.62 -5.13
CA VAL A 204 -11.40 -15.95 -3.98
C VAL A 204 -11.44 -14.84 -2.93
N ILE A 205 -11.38 -13.57 -3.36
CA ILE A 205 -11.42 -12.43 -2.45
C ILE A 205 -12.78 -12.35 -1.73
N LYS A 206 -13.90 -12.55 -2.45
CA LYS A 206 -15.24 -12.57 -1.87
C LYS A 206 -15.39 -13.67 -0.82
N SER A 207 -14.97 -14.90 -1.14
CA SER A 207 -14.99 -16.02 -0.20
C SER A 207 -14.19 -15.70 1.06
N ARG A 208 -13.01 -15.08 0.90
CA ARG A 208 -12.21 -14.67 2.05
C ARG A 208 -12.85 -13.56 2.85
N ALA A 209 -13.52 -12.60 2.23
CA ALA A 209 -14.25 -11.55 2.91
C ALA A 209 -15.42 -12.13 3.74
N GLU A 210 -16.17 -13.09 3.18
CA GLU A 210 -17.23 -13.80 3.89
C GLU A 210 -16.69 -14.54 5.13
N GLU A 211 -15.57 -15.29 4.99
CA GLU A 211 -14.91 -15.95 6.12
C GLU A 211 -14.48 -14.97 7.22
N MET A 212 -14.16 -13.74 6.84
CA MET A 212 -13.72 -12.68 7.74
C MET A 212 -14.85 -11.75 8.18
N GLU A 213 -16.10 -12.10 7.88
CA GLU A 213 -17.28 -11.28 8.21
C GLU A 213 -17.13 -9.82 7.76
N SER A 214 -16.51 -9.62 6.59
CA SER A 214 -16.16 -8.33 6.03
C SER A 214 -17.07 -7.98 4.86
N ASP A 215 -17.59 -6.75 4.84
CA ASP A 215 -18.28 -6.22 3.67
C ASP A 215 -17.31 -6.14 2.48
N CYS A 216 -17.75 -6.65 1.31
CA CYS A 216 -16.92 -6.69 0.11
C CYS A 216 -17.56 -5.90 -1.03
N CYS A 217 -16.96 -4.77 -1.38
CA CYS A 217 -17.33 -3.99 -2.56
C CYS A 217 -16.45 -4.43 -3.74
N VAL A 218 -17.08 -4.77 -4.85
CA VAL A 218 -16.36 -5.22 -6.06
C VAL A 218 -16.53 -4.19 -7.15
N VAL A 219 -15.41 -3.68 -7.65
CA VAL A 219 -15.31 -2.76 -8.78
C VAL A 219 -15.01 -3.58 -10.02
N ASP A 220 -15.99 -3.74 -10.91
CA ASP A 220 -15.87 -4.49 -12.15
C ASP A 220 -16.10 -3.61 -13.39
N GLU A 221 -16.11 -4.22 -14.56
CA GLU A 221 -16.30 -3.55 -15.83
C GLU A 221 -17.64 -2.80 -15.99
N ASN A 222 -18.64 -3.09 -15.13
CA ASN A 222 -19.91 -2.38 -15.11
C ASN A 222 -19.89 -1.16 -14.18
N THR A 223 -18.85 -1.04 -13.35
CA THR A 223 -18.72 0.07 -12.39
C THR A 223 -18.21 1.34 -13.04
N PHE A 224 -17.54 1.26 -14.18
CA PHE A 224 -17.01 2.42 -14.89
C PHE A 224 -17.21 2.30 -16.41
N GLU A 225 -17.39 3.43 -17.07
CA GLU A 225 -17.66 3.50 -18.51
C GLU A 225 -16.81 4.58 -19.15
N LEU A 226 -16.08 4.22 -20.22
CA LEU A 226 -15.31 5.17 -21.02
C LEU A 226 -16.25 6.10 -21.79
N VAL A 227 -16.13 7.42 -21.56
CA VAL A 227 -16.83 8.45 -22.35
C VAL A 227 -15.98 8.86 -23.54
N GLN A 228 -14.72 9.24 -23.29
CA GLN A 228 -13.77 9.55 -24.35
C GLN A 228 -12.32 9.33 -23.92
N ASN A 229 -11.48 8.99 -24.89
CA ASN A 229 -10.04 8.93 -24.77
C ASN A 229 -9.41 9.84 -25.81
N THR A 230 -8.79 10.92 -25.37
CA THR A 230 -8.15 11.91 -26.24
C THR A 230 -6.68 12.05 -25.90
N TYR A 231 -5.93 12.77 -26.72
CA TYR A 231 -4.54 13.02 -26.41
C TYR A 231 -4.40 13.78 -25.08
N GLY A 232 -3.90 13.09 -24.06
CA GLY A 232 -3.59 13.66 -22.75
C GLY A 232 -4.62 13.40 -21.65
N TYR A 233 -5.83 12.94 -21.95
CA TYR A 233 -6.81 12.62 -20.90
C TYR A 233 -7.85 11.58 -21.30
N ILE A 234 -8.46 10.98 -20.27
CA ILE A 234 -9.61 10.09 -20.34
C ILE A 234 -10.74 10.70 -19.53
N ASP A 235 -11.94 10.78 -20.12
CA ASP A 235 -13.18 11.03 -19.41
C ASP A 235 -13.95 9.72 -19.25
N PHE A 236 -14.44 9.44 -18.05
CA PHE A 236 -15.19 8.23 -17.73
C PHE A 236 -16.26 8.49 -16.67
N LEU A 237 -17.29 7.65 -16.67
CA LEU A 237 -18.35 7.66 -15.66
C LEU A 237 -18.05 6.59 -14.62
N ILE A 238 -18.49 6.83 -13.38
CA ILE A 238 -18.56 5.81 -12.32
C ILE A 238 -20.03 5.55 -12.01
N HIS A 239 -20.43 4.28 -12.12
CA HIS A 239 -21.77 3.79 -11.88
C HIS A 239 -21.85 3.09 -10.53
N ASN A 240 -22.18 3.83 -9.49
CA ASN A 240 -22.45 3.27 -8.15
C ASN A 240 -23.50 4.11 -7.41
N GLU A 241 -23.86 3.70 -6.21
CA GLU A 241 -24.86 4.40 -5.39
C GLU A 241 -24.45 5.82 -4.98
N TYR A 242 -23.15 6.13 -4.97
CA TYR A 242 -22.60 7.42 -4.56
C TYR A 242 -22.51 8.41 -5.71
N TYR A 243 -22.05 7.96 -6.89
CA TYR A 243 -21.66 8.84 -7.99
C TYR A 243 -22.67 8.91 -9.16
N LYS A 244 -23.73 8.14 -9.16
CA LYS A 244 -24.88 8.23 -10.09
C LYS A 244 -24.58 8.82 -11.48
N ASN A 245 -23.55 8.33 -12.17
CA ASN A 245 -23.06 8.79 -13.47
C ASN A 245 -22.28 10.12 -13.47
N ASP A 246 -21.62 10.47 -12.38
CA ASP A 246 -20.68 11.59 -12.41
C ASP A 246 -19.52 11.30 -13.36
N CYS A 247 -19.15 12.32 -14.15
CA CYS A 247 -18.07 12.22 -15.11
C CYS A 247 -16.75 12.66 -14.48
N PHE A 248 -15.76 11.80 -14.55
CA PHE A 248 -14.41 12.05 -14.02
C PHE A 248 -13.40 12.18 -15.14
N ARG A 249 -12.36 13.00 -14.92
CA ARG A 249 -11.26 13.17 -15.86
C ARG A 249 -9.93 12.76 -15.23
N LEU A 250 -9.17 11.93 -15.95
CA LEU A 250 -7.80 11.56 -15.62
C LEU A 250 -6.84 12.11 -16.67
N ALA A 251 -5.76 12.77 -16.23
CA ALA A 251 -4.71 13.30 -17.11
C ALA A 251 -3.77 12.18 -17.59
N THR A 252 -4.32 11.21 -18.33
CA THR A 252 -3.60 10.06 -18.87
C THR A 252 -4.36 9.46 -20.05
N ASN A 253 -3.67 8.69 -20.90
CA ASN A 253 -4.29 7.89 -21.96
C ASN A 253 -4.33 6.38 -21.63
N ALA A 254 -3.87 6.00 -20.44
CA ALA A 254 -3.79 4.61 -20.01
C ALA A 254 -5.14 4.15 -19.46
N LEU A 255 -5.90 3.39 -20.25
CA LEU A 255 -7.28 2.95 -19.95
C LEU A 255 -7.42 2.20 -18.62
N TYR A 256 -6.42 1.42 -18.22
CA TYR A 256 -6.40 0.72 -16.93
C TYR A 256 -6.43 1.66 -15.70
N GLN A 257 -6.17 2.94 -15.91
CA GLN A 257 -6.27 3.92 -14.83
C GLN A 257 -7.72 4.23 -14.42
N MET A 258 -8.70 3.95 -15.28
CA MET A 258 -10.12 4.05 -14.90
C MET A 258 -10.44 3.06 -13.77
N GLU A 259 -10.02 1.80 -13.91
CA GLU A 259 -10.18 0.80 -12.85
C GLU A 259 -9.46 1.22 -11.57
N ASN A 260 -8.16 1.60 -11.67
CA ASN A 260 -7.39 2.02 -10.50
C ASN A 260 -7.98 3.21 -9.75
N ALA A 261 -8.65 4.12 -10.46
CA ALA A 261 -9.30 5.30 -9.88
C ALA A 261 -10.72 5.02 -9.38
N SER A 262 -11.35 3.93 -9.84
CA SER A 262 -12.69 3.51 -9.42
C SER A 262 -12.69 2.61 -8.18
N ILE A 263 -11.56 1.96 -7.91
CA ILE A 263 -11.29 1.19 -6.69
C ILE A 263 -11.05 2.15 -5.52
#